data_1eef62f52e24e0cdf524e557869ca311
#
_entry.id   1eef62f52e24e0cdf524e557869ca311
#
_cell.length_a   1.000
_cell.length_b   1.000
_cell.length_c   1.000
_cell.angle_alpha   90.00
_cell.angle_beta   90.00
_cell.angle_gamma   90.00
#
_symmetry.space_group_name_H-M   'P 1'
#
loop_
_entity.id
_entity.type
_entity.pdbx_description
1 polymer ?
#
loop_
_entity_poly.entity_id
_entity_poly.type
_entity_poly.pdbx_seq_one_letter_code
_entity_poly.pdbx_strand_id
1 'polypeptide(L)' 'MDKILEQGNTLKPDYYKYRGGDVFDMAKHFGLDFTLGNALKYLLRAGHKDPAKKVEDLQKCIECIKRHIELEG' A
#
# COMPACT_ATOMS: atom_id res chain seq x y z
N MET A 1 15.92 -6.09 -10.56
CA MET A 1 14.91 -5.80 -9.54
C MET A 1 15.43 -4.79 -8.54
N ASP A 2 16.59 -4.99 -8.03
CA ASP A 2 17.13 -4.06 -7.05
C ASP A 2 17.32 -2.67 -7.59
N LYS A 3 17.57 -2.58 -8.88
CA LYS A 3 17.71 -1.27 -9.50
C LYS A 3 16.43 -0.46 -9.41
N ILE A 4 15.31 -1.13 -9.57
CA ILE A 4 14.02 -0.44 -9.48
C ILE A 4 13.87 0.16 -8.10
N LEU A 5 14.22 -0.61 -7.11
CA LEU A 5 14.15 -0.14 -5.74
C LEU A 5 15.00 1.10 -5.54
N GLU A 6 16.22 1.08 -6.07
CA GLU A 6 17.12 2.20 -5.92
C GLU A 6 16.63 3.42 -6.67
N GLN A 7 16.13 3.22 -7.87
CA GLN A 7 15.74 4.33 -8.71
C GLN A 7 14.50 5.04 -8.23
N GLY A 8 13.58 4.30 -7.66
CA GLY A 8 12.31 4.87 -7.34
C GLY A 8 12.19 5.50 -5.98
N ASN A 9 13.26 5.53 -5.22
CA ASN A 9 13.10 5.76 -3.81
C ASN A 9 13.48 7.10 -3.28
N THR A 10 14.13 7.93 -4.06
CA THR A 10 14.59 9.20 -3.53
C THR A 10 13.46 10.10 -3.10
N LEU A 11 12.31 9.98 -3.74
CA LEU A 11 11.17 10.85 -3.46
C LEU A 11 10.05 10.14 -2.72
N LYS A 12 10.26 8.92 -2.27
CA LYS A 12 9.20 8.13 -1.65
C LYS A 12 9.56 7.80 -0.22
N PRO A 13 8.54 7.72 0.65
CA PRO A 13 8.79 7.32 2.04
C PRO A 13 9.40 5.92 2.11
N ASP A 14 10.17 5.68 3.16
CA ASP A 14 10.86 4.40 3.31
C ASP A 14 9.94 3.21 3.35
N TYR A 15 8.74 3.37 3.91
CA TYR A 15 7.83 2.24 4.02
C TYR A 15 7.26 1.81 2.67
N TYR A 16 7.50 2.58 1.63
CA TYR A 16 7.14 2.20 0.28
C TYR A 16 8.26 1.48 -0.44
N LYS A 17 9.44 1.46 0.14
CA LYS A 17 10.59 0.83 -0.51
C LYS A 17 10.50 -0.66 -0.36
N TYR A 18 10.52 -1.34 -1.48
CA TYR A 18 10.58 -2.77 -1.52
C TYR A 18 11.11 -3.17 -2.90
N ARG A 19 11.33 -4.45 -3.11
CA ARG A 19 12.07 -4.89 -4.27
C ARG A 19 11.36 -4.60 -5.60
N GLY A 20 10.09 -4.49 -5.61
CA GLY A 20 9.33 -4.28 -6.84
C GLY A 20 9.02 -2.84 -7.18
N GLY A 21 9.45 -1.89 -6.33
CA GLY A 21 9.13 -0.49 -6.56
C GLY A 21 8.24 0.06 -5.46
N ASP A 22 7.29 0.90 -5.81
CA ASP A 22 6.39 1.48 -4.83
C ASP A 22 5.03 0.78 -4.84
N VAL A 23 4.10 1.33 -4.07
CA VAL A 23 2.77 0.74 -3.93
C VAL A 23 2.04 0.68 -5.27
N PHE A 24 2.21 1.70 -6.10
CA PHE A 24 1.54 1.69 -7.41
C PHE A 24 2.07 0.57 -8.28
N ASP A 25 3.38 0.37 -8.28
CA ASP A 25 3.98 -0.71 -9.04
C ASP A 25 3.51 -2.06 -8.52
N MET A 26 3.44 -2.19 -7.21
CA MET A 26 2.98 -3.43 -6.60
C MET A 26 1.54 -3.72 -6.96
N ALA A 27 0.69 -2.71 -6.85
CA ALA A 27 -0.72 -2.88 -7.17
C ALA A 27 -0.89 -3.32 -8.61
N LYS A 28 -0.15 -2.70 -9.52
CA LYS A 28 -0.24 -3.05 -10.92
C LYS A 28 0.28 -4.46 -11.18
N HIS A 29 1.40 -4.78 -10.54
CA HIS A 29 2.02 -6.09 -10.74
C HIS A 29 1.06 -7.23 -10.34
N PHE A 30 0.33 -7.05 -9.25
CA PHE A 30 -0.56 -8.08 -8.75
C PHE A 30 -2.00 -7.93 -9.24
N GLY A 31 -2.25 -6.97 -10.12
CA GLY A 31 -3.58 -6.80 -10.68
C GLY A 31 -4.61 -6.29 -9.68
N LEU A 32 -4.18 -5.51 -8.71
CA LEU A 32 -5.08 -4.96 -7.72
C LEU A 32 -5.80 -3.75 -8.28
N ASP A 33 -7.09 -3.67 -8.05
CA ASP A 33 -7.85 -2.51 -8.47
C ASP A 33 -7.71 -1.39 -7.45
N PHE A 34 -8.50 -0.33 -7.62
CA PHE A 34 -8.39 0.86 -6.78
C PHE A 34 -8.61 0.54 -5.30
N THR A 35 -9.66 -0.23 -4.98
CA THR A 35 -9.97 -0.52 -3.58
C THR A 35 -8.91 -1.38 -2.93
N LEU A 36 -8.45 -2.40 -3.63
CA LEU A 36 -7.40 -3.27 -3.09
C LEU A 36 -6.06 -2.57 -3.05
N GLY A 37 -5.78 -1.71 -4.01
CA GLY A 37 -4.57 -0.90 -3.98
C GLY A 37 -4.54 0.03 -2.79
N ASN A 38 -5.68 0.63 -2.44
CA ASN A 38 -5.76 1.47 -1.26
C ASN A 38 -5.58 0.66 0.02
N ALA A 39 -6.17 -0.54 0.07
CA ALA A 39 -5.97 -1.40 1.22
C ALA A 39 -4.49 -1.72 1.42
N LEU A 40 -3.81 -2.03 0.33
CA LEU A 40 -2.38 -2.30 0.39
C LEU A 40 -1.61 -1.08 0.88
N LYS A 41 -1.97 0.09 0.40
CA LYS A 41 -1.31 1.33 0.81
C LYS A 41 -1.41 1.53 2.33
N TYR A 42 -2.62 1.38 2.86
CA TYR A 42 -2.81 1.57 4.29
C TYR A 42 -2.10 0.50 5.11
N LEU A 43 -2.10 -0.73 4.61
CA LEU A 43 -1.43 -1.81 5.30
C LEU A 43 0.08 -1.56 5.39
N LEU A 44 0.68 -1.15 4.30
CA LEU A 44 2.11 -0.89 4.28
C LEU A 44 2.49 0.35 5.09
N ARG A 45 1.58 1.31 5.18
CA ARG A 45 1.83 2.54 5.91
C ARG A 45 1.63 2.39 7.41
N ALA A 46 0.89 1.38 7.84
CA ALA A 46 0.44 1.26 9.22
C ALA A 46 1.59 1.37 10.22
N GLY A 47 1.60 2.45 10.97
CA GLY A 47 2.61 2.68 12.00
C GLY A 47 3.94 3.19 11.49
N HIS A 48 4.17 3.22 10.19
CA HIS A 48 5.46 3.64 9.65
C HIS A 48 5.55 5.13 9.47
N LYS A 49 4.47 5.76 9.05
CA LYS A 49 4.46 7.20 8.89
C LYS A 49 4.27 7.89 10.24
N ASP A 50 3.35 7.37 11.03
CA ASP A 50 3.04 7.92 12.34
C ASP A 50 2.62 6.76 13.22
N PRO A 51 3.49 6.33 14.16
CA PRO A 51 3.17 5.18 15.00
C PRO A 51 1.86 5.33 15.77
N ALA A 52 1.49 6.57 16.11
CA ALA A 52 0.25 6.81 16.84
C ALA A 52 -0.99 6.52 16.00
N LYS A 53 -0.82 6.43 14.67
CA LYS A 53 -1.94 6.20 13.77
C LYS A 53 -1.96 4.80 13.19
N LYS A 54 -1.22 3.89 13.80
CA LYS A 54 -1.16 2.53 13.27
C LYS A 54 -2.54 1.88 13.21
N VAL A 55 -3.30 1.98 14.30
CA VAL A 55 -4.63 1.36 14.35
C VAL A 55 -5.56 2.03 13.36
N GLU A 56 -5.46 3.34 13.23
CA GLU A 56 -6.29 4.08 12.28
C GLU A 56 -6.01 3.62 10.85
N ASP A 57 -4.74 3.46 10.49
CA ASP A 57 -4.38 2.98 9.17
C ASP A 57 -4.90 1.56 8.94
N LEU A 58 -4.79 0.70 9.95
CA LEU A 58 -5.29 -0.66 9.81
C LEU A 58 -6.81 -0.68 9.65
N GLN A 59 -7.51 0.20 10.35
CA GLN A 59 -8.96 0.31 10.19
C GLN A 59 -9.33 0.78 8.80
N LYS A 60 -8.57 1.72 8.25
CA LYS A 60 -8.81 2.18 6.88
C LYS A 60 -8.56 1.04 5.89
N CYS A 61 -7.56 0.23 6.15
CA CYS A 61 -7.31 -0.95 5.32
C CYS A 61 -8.51 -1.88 5.34
N ILE A 62 -9.05 -2.15 6.52
CA ILE A 62 -10.22 -3.00 6.66
C ILE A 62 -11.41 -2.44 5.91
N GLU A 63 -11.63 -1.13 6.01
CA GLU A 63 -12.75 -0.49 5.31
C GLU A 63 -12.61 -0.64 3.81
N CYS A 64 -11.40 -0.50 3.29
CA CYS A 64 -11.19 -0.70 1.85
C CYS A 64 -11.52 -2.12 1.44
N ILE A 65 -11.12 -3.10 2.25
CA ILE A 65 -11.39 -4.49 1.93
C ILE A 65 -12.89 -4.76 2.00
N LYS A 66 -13.56 -4.25 3.00
CA LYS A 66 -15.02 -4.40 3.10
C LYS A 66 -15.71 -3.81 1.88
N ARG A 67 -15.29 -2.63 1.48
CA ARG A 67 -15.88 -1.99 0.32
C ARG A 67 -15.67 -2.82 -0.93
N HIS A 68 -14.48 -3.39 -1.05
CA HIS A 68 -14.20 -4.26 -2.19
C HIS A 68 -15.15 -5.45 -2.23
N ILE A 69 -15.36 -6.07 -1.09
CA ILE A 69 -16.27 -7.21 -1.00
C ILE A 69 -17.68 -6.80 -1.41
N GLU A 70 -18.14 -5.65 -0.96
CA GLU A 70 -19.46 -5.15 -1.34
C GLU A 70 -19.59 -4.97 -2.85
N LEU A 71 -18.52 -4.46 -3.47
CA LEU A 71 -18.55 -4.23 -4.91
C LEU A 71 -18.49 -5.52 -5.70
N GLU A 72 -17.87 -6.55 -5.15
CA GLU A 72 -17.82 -7.84 -5.80
C GLU A 72 -19.12 -8.59 -5.75
N GLY A 73 -19.80 -8.45 -4.65
CA GLY A 73 -20.98 -9.22 -4.41
C GLY A 73 -22.24 -8.51 -4.64
#